data_c6ea295ffc2b8325cacc5792340fe7bb
#
_entry.id   c6ea295ffc2b8325cacc5792340fe7bb
#
_cell.length_a   1.000
_cell.length_b   1.000
_cell.length_c   1.000
_cell.angle_alpha   90.00
_cell.angle_beta   90.00
_cell.angle_gamma   90.00
#
_symmetry.space_group_name_H-M   'P 1'
#
loop_
_entity.id
_entity.type
_entity.pdbx_description
1 polymer ?
#
loop_
_entity_poly.entity_id
_entity_poly.type
_entity_poly.pdbx_seq_one_letter_code
_entity_poly.pdbx_strand_id
1 'polypeptide(L)'
;MQQKIYRYLGWIYENLAVSLYWASNSVKFKKEFSSKVDKGRPVIIAFADYQYVDLALNWLKSTENVGVQNLAIIALDEKLYKTLAERMSVNVILFSCYNRSSGLGLLWKIRVIVISSLLDEGYDIVHSDLDAIWLKKLIPEYLNTHSGLDLIVSQGTDFPIKALNQWGLVVCFGFFLIRSNERTKKLFKAIVCRTLLTGDDQQSLNETLMQRNMIWDFETRYKAFLKNGRSFSFSDQIIQGRGDSIRVGILPIKKFVRLMSYQEDPYVMHPLYIKANKVRKFKEDGLWFLK
;
A
#
# COMPACT_ATOMS: atom_id res chain seq x y z
N MET A 1 -16.05 1.11 -31.18
CA MET A 1 -17.15 0.65 -30.31
C MET A 1 -16.86 -0.73 -29.70
N GLN A 2 -16.51 -1.75 -30.47
CA GLN A 2 -16.20 -3.12 -29.97
C GLN A 2 -15.14 -3.17 -28.86
N GLN A 3 -13.99 -2.48 -29.00
CA GLN A 3 -12.95 -2.49 -27.96
C GLN A 3 -13.41 -1.91 -26.60
N LYS A 4 -14.33 -0.94 -26.60
CA LYS A 4 -14.91 -0.41 -25.35
C LYS A 4 -15.82 -1.42 -24.68
N ILE A 5 -16.59 -2.17 -25.47
CA ILE A 5 -17.49 -3.21 -24.96
C ILE A 5 -16.68 -4.36 -24.35
N TYR A 6 -15.63 -4.85 -25.01
CA TYR A 6 -14.75 -5.88 -24.47
C TYR A 6 -14.06 -5.47 -23.16
N ARG A 7 -13.59 -4.21 -23.07
CA ARG A 7 -13.02 -3.68 -21.82
C ARG A 7 -14.05 -3.61 -20.69
N TYR A 8 -15.27 -3.20 -20.99
CA TYR A 8 -16.36 -3.13 -20.01
C TYR A 8 -16.79 -4.51 -19.52
N LEU A 9 -16.92 -5.47 -20.42
CA LEU A 9 -17.22 -6.86 -20.06
C LEU A 9 -16.10 -7.50 -19.25
N GLY A 10 -14.84 -7.27 -19.60
CA GLY A 10 -13.68 -7.71 -18.83
C GLY A 10 -13.68 -7.14 -17.41
N TRP A 11 -14.00 -5.86 -17.26
CA TRP A 11 -14.10 -5.20 -15.95
C TRP A 11 -15.23 -5.79 -15.08
N ILE A 12 -16.41 -6.05 -15.67
CA ILE A 12 -17.50 -6.73 -14.95
C ILE A 12 -17.07 -8.12 -14.48
N TYR A 13 -16.46 -8.89 -15.39
CA TYR A 13 -15.98 -10.25 -15.08
C TYR A 13 -14.97 -10.24 -13.92
N GLU A 14 -13.98 -9.36 -13.95
CA GLU A 14 -13.00 -9.24 -12.88
C GLU A 14 -13.63 -8.90 -11.52
N ASN A 15 -14.56 -7.94 -11.49
CA ASN A 15 -15.26 -7.56 -10.27
C ASN A 15 -16.08 -8.71 -9.69
N LEU A 16 -16.80 -9.44 -10.54
CA LEU A 16 -17.57 -10.61 -10.14
C LEU A 16 -16.65 -11.73 -9.64
N ALA A 17 -15.58 -12.04 -10.37
CA ALA A 17 -14.64 -13.09 -10.01
C ALA A 17 -14.01 -12.85 -8.64
N VAL A 18 -13.53 -11.63 -8.36
CA VAL A 18 -12.96 -11.28 -7.05
C VAL A 18 -14.00 -11.36 -5.94
N SER A 19 -15.21 -10.83 -6.18
CA SER A 19 -16.28 -10.83 -5.18
C SER A 19 -16.75 -12.24 -4.84
N LEU A 20 -16.95 -13.09 -5.84
CA LEU A 20 -17.35 -14.49 -5.66
C LEU A 20 -16.25 -15.31 -4.98
N TYR A 21 -15.00 -15.13 -5.40
CA TYR A 21 -13.87 -15.80 -4.74
C TYR A 21 -13.80 -15.41 -3.26
N TRP A 22 -13.92 -14.11 -2.96
CA TRP A 22 -13.90 -13.62 -1.58
C TRP A 22 -15.05 -14.21 -0.76
N ALA A 23 -16.26 -14.17 -1.29
CA ALA A 23 -17.43 -14.73 -0.62
C ALA A 23 -17.25 -16.23 -0.26
N SER A 24 -16.62 -17.00 -1.15
CA SER A 24 -16.40 -18.44 -0.96
C SER A 24 -15.19 -18.77 -0.08
N ASN A 25 -14.17 -17.92 -0.03
CA ASN A 25 -12.87 -18.24 0.57
C ASN A 25 -12.49 -17.37 1.77
N SER A 26 -13.25 -16.31 2.07
CA SER A 26 -12.90 -15.34 3.12
C SER A 26 -12.73 -15.97 4.50
N VAL A 27 -13.58 -16.92 4.86
CA VAL A 27 -13.51 -17.62 6.16
C VAL A 27 -12.21 -18.42 6.27
N LYS A 28 -11.84 -19.17 5.24
CA LYS A 28 -10.59 -19.94 5.19
C LYS A 28 -9.38 -19.00 5.26
N PHE A 29 -9.40 -17.94 4.46
CA PHE A 29 -8.35 -16.91 4.44
C PHE A 29 -8.14 -16.30 5.83
N LYS A 30 -9.22 -15.84 6.48
CA LYS A 30 -9.16 -15.22 7.81
C LYS A 30 -8.63 -16.17 8.87
N LYS A 31 -9.07 -17.44 8.84
CA LYS A 31 -8.57 -18.48 9.75
C LYS A 31 -7.09 -18.74 9.56
N GLU A 32 -6.62 -18.86 8.32
CA GLU A 32 -5.20 -19.02 8.01
C GLU A 32 -4.39 -17.79 8.45
N PHE A 33 -4.87 -16.58 8.14
CA PHE A 33 -4.24 -15.33 8.54
C PHE A 33 -4.08 -15.24 10.06
N SER A 34 -5.17 -15.45 10.81
CA SER A 34 -5.17 -15.37 12.28
C SER A 34 -4.27 -16.41 12.96
N SER A 35 -4.01 -17.55 12.33
CA SER A 35 -3.10 -18.56 12.86
C SER A 35 -1.61 -18.22 12.67
N LYS A 36 -1.29 -17.26 11.81
CA LYS A 36 0.08 -16.92 11.41
C LYS A 36 0.57 -15.58 11.94
N VAL A 37 -0.33 -14.68 12.35
CA VAL A 37 0.03 -13.32 12.77
C VAL A 37 -0.51 -13.00 14.16
N ASP A 38 0.20 -12.10 14.86
CA ASP A 38 -0.17 -11.60 16.16
C ASP A 38 -1.10 -10.38 16.04
N LYS A 39 -2.34 -10.51 16.54
CA LYS A 39 -3.33 -9.42 16.51
C LYS A 39 -3.03 -8.31 17.53
N GLY A 40 -2.23 -8.58 18.56
CA GLY A 40 -1.85 -7.59 19.59
C GLY A 40 -0.90 -6.51 19.07
N ARG A 41 -0.41 -6.63 17.83
CA ARG A 41 0.52 -5.69 17.19
C ARG A 41 0.11 -5.42 15.76
N PRO A 42 0.44 -4.25 15.18
CA PRO A 42 0.22 -3.99 13.76
C PRO A 42 0.82 -5.10 12.89
N VAL A 43 0.06 -5.58 11.92
CA VAL A 43 0.50 -6.62 10.98
C VAL A 43 1.00 -5.96 9.71
N ILE A 44 2.24 -6.24 9.32
CA ILE A 44 2.79 -5.77 8.06
C ILE A 44 2.38 -6.73 6.95
N ILE A 45 1.74 -6.21 5.90
CA ILE A 45 1.31 -7.01 4.76
C ILE A 45 1.82 -6.44 3.45
N ALA A 46 2.23 -7.36 2.57
CA ALA A 46 2.54 -7.08 1.17
C ALA A 46 1.80 -8.06 0.26
N PHE A 47 1.58 -7.66 -0.99
CA PHE A 47 0.90 -8.48 -2.00
C PHE A 47 1.85 -8.74 -3.15
N ALA A 48 1.89 -9.98 -3.62
CA ALA A 48 2.78 -10.39 -4.71
C ALA A 48 2.18 -11.52 -5.55
N ASP A 49 2.51 -11.54 -6.84
CA ASP A 49 2.48 -12.72 -7.68
C ASP A 49 3.90 -13.19 -8.01
N TYR A 50 4.06 -14.34 -8.66
CA TYR A 50 5.38 -14.91 -8.97
C TYR A 50 6.22 -14.03 -9.91
N GLN A 51 5.62 -13.13 -10.70
CA GLN A 51 6.39 -12.21 -11.54
C GLN A 51 7.25 -11.24 -10.73
N TYR A 52 6.89 -11.01 -9.47
CA TYR A 52 7.57 -10.14 -8.53
C TYR A 52 8.34 -10.89 -7.45
N VAL A 53 8.65 -12.19 -7.66
CA VAL A 53 9.32 -13.03 -6.66
C VAL A 53 10.65 -12.43 -6.19
N ASP A 54 11.47 -11.90 -7.09
CA ASP A 54 12.76 -11.29 -6.72
C ASP A 54 12.57 -10.02 -5.89
N LEU A 55 11.56 -9.19 -6.21
CA LEU A 55 11.22 -8.03 -5.38
C LEU A 55 10.67 -8.46 -4.03
N ALA A 56 9.85 -9.51 -3.98
CA ALA A 56 9.34 -10.04 -2.72
C ALA A 56 10.47 -10.55 -1.82
N LEU A 57 11.42 -11.30 -2.38
CA LEU A 57 12.60 -11.78 -1.65
C LEU A 57 13.48 -10.61 -1.17
N ASN A 58 13.72 -9.61 -2.02
CA ASN A 58 14.48 -8.42 -1.64
C ASN A 58 13.80 -7.61 -0.53
N TRP A 59 12.48 -7.42 -0.64
CA TRP A 59 11.68 -6.76 0.39
C TRP A 59 11.72 -7.52 1.71
N LEU A 60 11.55 -8.86 1.69
CA LEU A 60 11.69 -9.71 2.88
C LEU A 60 13.07 -9.57 3.50
N LYS A 61 14.13 -9.55 2.69
CA LYS A 61 15.49 -9.35 3.19
C LYS A 61 15.68 -7.98 3.82
N SER A 62 15.08 -6.94 3.25
CA SER A 62 15.12 -5.59 3.84
C SER A 62 14.41 -5.53 5.19
N THR A 63 13.25 -6.17 5.32
CA THR A 63 12.48 -6.22 6.58
C THR A 63 13.19 -7.08 7.64
N GLU A 64 13.81 -8.19 7.25
CA GLU A 64 14.62 -9.02 8.13
C GLU A 64 15.82 -8.25 8.68
N ASN A 65 16.57 -7.56 7.82
CA ASN A 65 17.75 -6.77 8.20
C ASN A 65 17.46 -5.70 9.27
N VAL A 66 16.24 -5.17 9.31
CA VAL A 66 15.82 -4.18 10.31
C VAL A 66 15.01 -4.79 11.46
N GLY A 67 14.93 -6.12 11.53
CA GLY A 67 14.28 -6.85 12.63
C GLY A 67 12.76 -6.66 12.70
N VAL A 68 12.11 -6.53 11.53
CA VAL A 68 10.64 -6.52 11.44
C VAL A 68 10.09 -7.88 11.82
N GLN A 69 9.04 -7.86 12.63
CA GLN A 69 8.28 -9.03 13.04
C GLN A 69 6.82 -8.84 12.68
N ASN A 70 6.00 -9.89 12.82
CA ASN A 70 4.55 -9.86 12.59
C ASN A 70 4.20 -9.40 11.16
N LEU A 71 4.80 -10.04 10.18
CA LEU A 71 4.57 -9.77 8.77
C LEU A 71 4.00 -10.99 8.03
N ALA A 72 3.25 -10.73 6.96
CA ALA A 72 2.74 -11.75 6.06
C ALA A 72 2.77 -11.28 4.60
N ILE A 73 3.09 -12.19 3.67
CA ILE A 73 2.89 -11.96 2.23
C ILE A 73 1.60 -12.63 1.80
N ILE A 74 0.74 -11.87 1.14
CA ILE A 74 -0.44 -12.39 0.46
C ILE A 74 -0.01 -12.79 -0.95
N ALA A 75 0.20 -14.10 -1.14
CA ALA A 75 0.57 -14.66 -2.43
C ALA A 75 -0.65 -14.78 -3.35
N LEU A 76 -0.58 -14.18 -4.52
CA LEU A 76 -1.69 -14.12 -5.48
C LEU A 76 -1.71 -15.32 -6.43
N ASP A 77 -0.69 -16.15 -6.41
CA ASP A 77 -0.64 -17.42 -7.13
C ASP A 77 0.10 -18.51 -6.33
N GLU A 78 -0.22 -19.76 -6.66
CA GLU A 78 0.35 -20.94 -5.99
C GLU A 78 1.87 -21.05 -6.17
N LYS A 79 2.41 -20.58 -7.29
CA LYS A 79 3.84 -20.68 -7.57
C LYS A 79 4.63 -19.81 -6.60
N LEU A 80 4.19 -18.58 -6.38
CA LEU A 80 4.80 -17.72 -5.36
C LEU A 80 4.63 -18.31 -3.97
N TYR A 81 3.41 -18.74 -3.62
CA TYR A 81 3.12 -19.35 -2.33
C TYR A 81 4.10 -20.49 -2.00
N LYS A 82 4.24 -21.48 -2.88
CA LYS A 82 5.17 -22.60 -2.71
C LYS A 82 6.63 -22.13 -2.61
N THR A 83 7.05 -21.24 -3.53
CA THR A 83 8.43 -20.72 -3.56
C THR A 83 8.81 -20.02 -2.25
N LEU A 84 7.95 -19.19 -1.69
CA LEU A 84 8.25 -18.48 -0.44
C LEU A 84 8.15 -19.38 0.77
N ALA A 85 7.17 -20.30 0.82
CA ALA A 85 7.03 -21.26 1.92
C ALA A 85 8.25 -22.21 2.04
N GLU A 86 8.88 -22.56 0.91
CA GLU A 86 10.07 -23.41 0.88
C GLU A 86 11.37 -22.68 1.23
N ARG A 87 11.47 -21.39 0.87
CA ARG A 87 12.74 -20.63 0.92
C ARG A 87 12.87 -19.71 2.12
N MET A 88 11.78 -19.33 2.76
CA MET A 88 11.76 -18.28 3.77
C MET A 88 10.94 -18.70 4.98
N SER A 89 11.47 -18.39 6.18
CA SER A 89 10.69 -18.46 7.42
C SER A 89 9.75 -17.25 7.55
N VAL A 90 8.78 -17.16 6.65
CA VAL A 90 7.83 -16.05 6.58
C VAL A 90 6.39 -16.56 6.51
N ASN A 91 5.47 -15.78 7.06
CA ASN A 91 4.05 -16.09 6.91
C ASN A 91 3.59 -15.78 5.47
N VAL A 92 3.26 -16.81 4.71
CA VAL A 92 2.69 -16.69 3.38
C VAL A 92 1.26 -17.19 3.41
N ILE A 93 0.33 -16.43 2.83
CA ILE A 93 -1.10 -16.74 2.78
C ILE A 93 -1.55 -16.70 1.32
N LEU A 94 -2.20 -17.75 0.86
CA LEU A 94 -2.61 -17.86 -0.53
C LEU A 94 -3.94 -17.15 -0.79
N PHE A 95 -3.97 -16.33 -1.85
CA PHE A 95 -5.16 -15.74 -2.44
C PHE A 95 -5.19 -16.05 -3.95
N SER A 96 -5.75 -17.18 -4.36
CA SER A 96 -5.54 -17.78 -5.68
C SER A 96 -6.52 -17.37 -6.79
N CYS A 97 -7.30 -16.31 -6.61
CA CYS A 97 -8.20 -15.83 -7.68
C CYS A 97 -7.51 -14.94 -8.74
N TYR A 98 -6.23 -14.68 -8.55
CA TYR A 98 -5.49 -13.80 -9.44
C TYR A 98 -5.16 -14.49 -10.77
N ASN A 99 -5.58 -13.86 -11.88
CA ASN A 99 -5.19 -14.27 -13.22
C ASN A 99 -4.24 -13.23 -13.82
N ARG A 100 -3.07 -13.66 -14.27
CA ARG A 100 -2.01 -12.80 -14.84
C ARG A 100 -2.46 -11.93 -16.01
N SER A 101 -3.47 -12.36 -16.76
CA SER A 101 -4.02 -11.58 -17.88
C SER A 101 -4.78 -10.33 -17.45
N SER A 102 -5.15 -10.23 -16.17
CA SER A 102 -6.00 -9.16 -15.63
C SER A 102 -5.25 -7.87 -15.26
N GLY A 103 -3.91 -7.90 -15.24
CA GLY A 103 -3.08 -6.74 -14.96
C GLY A 103 -3.14 -6.22 -13.50
N LEU A 104 -2.58 -5.02 -13.26
CA LEU A 104 -2.47 -4.43 -11.93
C LEU A 104 -3.82 -4.05 -11.30
N GLY A 105 -4.83 -3.74 -12.11
CA GLY A 105 -6.16 -3.38 -11.60
C GLY A 105 -6.79 -4.46 -10.75
N LEU A 106 -6.59 -5.74 -11.10
CA LEU A 106 -7.07 -6.85 -10.28
C LEU A 106 -6.31 -6.95 -8.95
N LEU A 107 -5.00 -6.78 -8.96
CA LEU A 107 -4.18 -6.70 -7.74
C LEU A 107 -4.72 -5.64 -6.79
N TRP A 108 -4.98 -4.43 -7.28
CA TRP A 108 -5.46 -3.32 -6.47
C TRP A 108 -6.85 -3.58 -5.87
N LYS A 109 -7.75 -4.22 -6.62
CA LYS A 109 -9.07 -4.67 -6.11
C LYS A 109 -8.93 -5.70 -4.99
N ILE A 110 -8.09 -6.73 -5.18
CA ILE A 110 -7.80 -7.74 -4.16
C ILE A 110 -7.24 -7.08 -2.90
N ARG A 111 -6.27 -6.21 -3.06
CA ARG A 111 -5.59 -5.52 -1.96
C ARG A 111 -6.57 -4.77 -1.06
N VAL A 112 -7.43 -3.93 -1.62
CA VAL A 112 -8.39 -3.16 -0.83
C VAL A 112 -9.45 -4.03 -0.16
N ILE A 113 -9.91 -5.12 -0.80
CA ILE A 113 -10.87 -6.08 -0.23
C ILE A 113 -10.26 -6.80 0.97
N VAL A 114 -9.06 -7.31 0.82
CA VAL A 114 -8.35 -8.02 1.90
C VAL A 114 -8.11 -7.08 3.08
N ILE A 115 -7.56 -5.88 2.85
CA ILE A 115 -7.30 -4.91 3.91
C ILE A 115 -8.60 -4.52 4.62
N SER A 116 -9.67 -4.22 3.88
CA SER A 116 -10.98 -3.90 4.47
C SER A 116 -11.47 -5.01 5.39
N SER A 117 -11.34 -6.27 4.95
CA SER A 117 -11.75 -7.40 5.75
C SER A 117 -10.90 -7.62 7.00
N LEU A 118 -9.59 -7.40 6.92
CA LEU A 118 -8.72 -7.49 8.10
C LEU A 118 -8.99 -6.37 9.11
N LEU A 119 -9.36 -5.18 8.64
CA LEU A 119 -9.84 -4.11 9.52
C LEU A 119 -11.15 -4.50 10.20
N ASP A 120 -12.09 -5.13 9.49
CA ASP A 120 -13.35 -5.61 10.10
C ASP A 120 -13.08 -6.66 11.20
N GLU A 121 -12.02 -7.49 11.05
CA GLU A 121 -11.53 -8.43 12.07
C GLU A 121 -10.75 -7.77 13.23
N GLY A 122 -10.50 -6.45 13.15
CA GLY A 122 -9.83 -5.68 14.22
C GLY A 122 -8.30 -5.67 14.16
N TYR A 123 -7.69 -5.97 13.01
CA TYR A 123 -6.24 -5.84 12.82
C TYR A 123 -5.85 -4.41 12.46
N ASP A 124 -4.87 -3.85 13.18
CA ASP A 124 -4.11 -2.71 12.69
C ASP A 124 -3.16 -3.18 11.59
N ILE A 125 -3.17 -2.51 10.43
CA ILE A 125 -2.43 -2.96 9.25
C ILE A 125 -1.37 -1.94 8.86
N VAL A 126 -0.16 -2.42 8.62
CA VAL A 126 0.85 -1.70 7.83
C VAL A 126 0.89 -2.33 6.45
N HIS A 127 0.43 -1.60 5.45
CA HIS A 127 0.62 -2.01 4.06
C HIS A 127 1.96 -1.50 3.54
N SER A 128 2.69 -2.36 2.84
CA SER A 128 3.95 -2.01 2.18
C SER A 128 4.00 -2.64 0.79
N ASP A 129 4.19 -1.82 -0.24
CA ASP A 129 4.54 -2.35 -1.55
C ASP A 129 5.91 -3.05 -1.50
N LEU A 130 6.14 -4.03 -2.38
CA LEU A 130 7.40 -4.77 -2.45
C LEU A 130 8.61 -3.92 -2.86
N ASP A 131 8.36 -2.75 -3.40
CA ASP A 131 9.38 -1.77 -3.76
C ASP A 131 9.50 -0.62 -2.75
N ALA A 132 8.82 -0.74 -1.63
CA ALA A 132 9.04 0.08 -0.45
C ALA A 132 10.07 -0.61 0.46
N ILE A 133 11.35 -0.33 0.24
CA ILE A 133 12.50 -0.97 0.88
C ILE A 133 12.72 -0.38 2.28
N TRP A 134 12.75 -1.24 3.29
CA TRP A 134 12.92 -0.85 4.68
C TRP A 134 14.40 -0.75 5.03
N LEU A 135 14.82 0.40 5.56
CA LEU A 135 16.21 0.69 5.94
C LEU A 135 16.40 0.83 7.44
N LYS A 136 15.32 1.09 8.19
CA LYS A 136 15.34 1.21 9.65
C LYS A 136 14.11 0.57 10.27
N LYS A 137 14.25 0.18 11.54
CA LYS A 137 13.13 -0.29 12.35
C LYS A 137 12.16 0.86 12.61
N LEU A 138 10.95 0.71 12.14
CA LEU A 138 9.97 1.78 11.99
C LEU A 138 8.89 1.79 13.08
N ILE A 139 8.64 0.58 13.61
CA ILE A 139 7.43 0.29 14.34
C ILE A 139 7.84 -0.17 15.71
N PRO A 140 7.59 0.21 16.77
CA PRO A 140 6.44 0.82 17.42
C PRO A 140 6.60 2.33 17.70
N GLU A 141 7.81 2.86 17.68
CA GLU A 141 8.08 4.22 18.15
C GLU A 141 7.38 5.28 17.31
N TYR A 142 7.55 5.23 15.97
CA TYR A 142 6.99 6.25 15.07
C TYR A 142 5.47 6.22 15.05
N LEU A 143 4.87 5.04 15.16
CA LEU A 143 3.43 4.86 15.11
C LEU A 143 2.76 5.13 16.47
N ASN A 144 3.46 4.84 17.57
CA ASN A 144 2.92 5.09 18.90
C ASN A 144 2.90 6.57 19.26
N THR A 145 3.90 7.34 18.81
CA THR A 145 3.92 8.80 19.00
C THR A 145 2.76 9.52 18.31
N HIS A 146 2.10 8.86 17.34
CA HIS A 146 0.97 9.42 16.60
C HIS A 146 -0.33 8.63 16.82
N SER A 147 -0.56 8.17 18.05
CA SER A 147 -1.71 7.34 18.44
C SER A 147 -3.08 7.96 18.14
N GLY A 148 -3.16 9.28 18.03
CA GLY A 148 -4.41 10.01 17.68
C GLY A 148 -4.79 9.96 16.19
N LEU A 149 -3.92 9.45 15.31
CA LEU A 149 -4.21 9.35 13.88
C LEU A 149 -4.83 7.99 13.53
N ASP A 150 -5.82 8.01 12.65
CA ASP A 150 -6.53 6.81 12.16
C ASP A 150 -5.78 6.13 11.00
N LEU A 151 -5.19 6.95 10.12
CA LEU A 151 -4.40 6.55 8.96
C LEU A 151 -3.12 7.36 8.93
N ILE A 152 -1.97 6.70 8.79
CA ILE A 152 -0.67 7.34 8.57
C ILE A 152 -0.16 6.82 7.22
N VAL A 153 0.09 7.71 6.26
CA VAL A 153 0.31 7.32 4.87
C VAL A 153 1.51 8.05 4.28
N SER A 154 2.28 7.39 3.42
CA SER A 154 3.36 8.05 2.70
C SER A 154 2.83 9.05 1.69
N GLN A 155 3.64 10.06 1.40
CA GLN A 155 3.30 11.06 0.40
C GLN A 155 3.49 10.51 -1.01
N GLY A 156 2.52 10.77 -1.90
CA GLY A 156 2.64 10.59 -3.34
C GLY A 156 3.28 11.81 -4.02
N THR A 157 3.36 11.79 -5.35
CA THR A 157 3.92 12.89 -6.13
C THR A 157 2.82 13.70 -6.86
N ASP A 158 2.38 13.28 -8.04
CA ASP A 158 1.46 14.06 -8.88
C ASP A 158 0.21 13.29 -9.35
N PHE A 159 -0.01 12.08 -8.87
CA PHE A 159 -1.19 11.29 -9.18
C PHE A 159 -1.95 10.87 -7.92
N PRO A 160 -3.28 11.04 -7.88
CA PRO A 160 -4.14 11.59 -8.92
C PRO A 160 -4.10 13.13 -8.98
N ILE A 161 -4.18 13.66 -10.20
CA ILE A 161 -4.07 15.11 -10.45
C ILE A 161 -5.16 15.93 -9.76
N LYS A 162 -6.34 15.35 -9.52
CA LYS A 162 -7.43 16.02 -8.81
C LYS A 162 -7.03 16.38 -7.38
N ALA A 163 -6.41 15.45 -6.65
CA ALA A 163 -5.94 15.68 -5.28
C ALA A 163 -4.79 16.71 -5.28
N LEU A 164 -3.86 16.60 -6.22
CA LEU A 164 -2.78 17.58 -6.37
C LEU A 164 -3.33 18.99 -6.58
N ASN A 165 -4.29 19.15 -7.48
CA ASN A 165 -4.91 20.46 -7.77
C ASN A 165 -5.69 21.02 -6.57
N GLN A 166 -6.36 20.17 -5.80
CA GLN A 166 -7.16 20.60 -4.65
C GLN A 166 -6.32 20.92 -3.42
N TRP A 167 -5.30 20.12 -3.14
CA TRP A 167 -4.55 20.19 -1.88
C TRP A 167 -3.10 20.66 -2.06
N GLY A 168 -2.58 20.61 -3.27
CA GLY A 168 -1.16 20.79 -3.54
C GLY A 168 -0.31 19.59 -3.10
N LEU A 169 -0.93 18.48 -2.74
CA LEU A 169 -0.28 17.22 -2.35
C LEU A 169 -1.14 16.01 -2.75
N VAL A 170 -0.52 14.82 -2.67
CA VAL A 170 -1.16 13.53 -2.95
C VAL A 170 -0.74 12.53 -1.89
N VAL A 171 -1.64 11.63 -1.48
CA VAL A 171 -1.29 10.50 -0.62
C VAL A 171 -1.01 9.27 -1.47
N CYS A 172 -0.01 8.45 -1.06
CA CYS A 172 0.40 7.24 -1.76
C CYS A 172 -0.23 6.01 -1.12
N PHE A 173 -0.75 5.09 -1.93
CA PHE A 173 -1.31 3.83 -1.42
C PHE A 173 -0.23 2.77 -1.14
N GLY A 174 1.01 2.95 -1.60
CA GLY A 174 2.05 1.90 -1.53
C GLY A 174 2.73 1.73 -0.18
N PHE A 175 2.52 2.65 0.78
CA PHE A 175 3.00 2.51 2.15
C PHE A 175 2.13 3.29 3.12
N PHE A 176 1.48 2.60 4.06
CA PHE A 176 0.68 3.22 5.10
C PHE A 176 0.47 2.31 6.31
N LEU A 177 0.16 2.93 7.47
CA LEU A 177 -0.46 2.28 8.61
C LEU A 177 -1.91 2.73 8.71
N ILE A 178 -2.81 1.80 8.98
CA ILE A 178 -4.21 2.08 9.33
C ILE A 178 -4.60 1.32 10.60
N ARG A 179 -5.20 2.02 11.55
CA ARG A 179 -5.74 1.45 12.77
C ARG A 179 -7.15 0.94 12.53
N SER A 180 -7.48 -0.21 13.11
CA SER A 180 -8.83 -0.75 13.04
C SER A 180 -9.75 -0.03 14.05
N ASN A 181 -10.65 0.76 13.52
CA ASN A 181 -11.75 1.37 14.27
C ASN A 181 -12.93 1.65 13.32
N GLU A 182 -14.08 2.06 13.85
CA GLU A 182 -15.29 2.26 13.02
C GLU A 182 -15.12 3.31 11.92
N ARG A 183 -14.28 4.32 12.13
CA ARG A 183 -14.02 5.37 11.12
C ARG A 183 -13.24 4.81 9.95
N THR A 184 -12.19 4.05 10.22
CA THR A 184 -11.32 3.44 9.19
C THR A 184 -12.02 2.30 8.46
N LYS A 185 -12.86 1.49 9.13
CA LYS A 185 -13.71 0.50 8.49
C LYS A 185 -14.66 1.14 7.48
N LYS A 186 -15.34 2.23 7.87
CA LYS A 186 -16.21 3.01 6.95
C LYS A 186 -15.42 3.63 5.79
N LEU A 187 -14.21 4.16 6.06
CA LEU A 187 -13.33 4.70 5.03
C LEU A 187 -12.96 3.62 4.02
N PHE A 188 -12.48 2.46 4.49
CA PHE A 188 -12.03 1.39 3.60
C PHE A 188 -13.17 0.74 2.81
N LYS A 189 -14.36 0.60 3.36
CA LYS A 189 -15.54 0.18 2.59
C LYS A 189 -15.82 1.13 1.41
N ALA A 190 -15.70 2.43 1.62
CA ALA A 190 -15.86 3.40 0.54
C ALA A 190 -14.72 3.30 -0.50
N ILE A 191 -13.47 3.07 -0.06
CA ILE A 191 -12.32 2.83 -0.96
C ILE A 191 -12.54 1.56 -1.78
N VAL A 192 -13.01 0.45 -1.19
CA VAL A 192 -13.34 -0.79 -1.90
C VAL A 192 -14.35 -0.51 -3.02
N CYS A 193 -15.50 0.09 -2.69
CA CYS A 193 -16.52 0.42 -3.68
C CYS A 193 -15.95 1.27 -4.83
N ARG A 194 -15.13 2.27 -4.50
CA ARG A 194 -14.53 3.13 -5.50
C ARG A 194 -13.47 2.41 -6.34
N THR A 195 -12.62 1.57 -5.73
CA THR A 195 -11.59 0.81 -6.46
C THR A 195 -12.21 -0.21 -7.41
N LEU A 196 -13.34 -0.81 -7.04
CA LEU A 196 -14.10 -1.67 -7.94
C LEU A 196 -14.60 -0.89 -9.19
N LEU A 197 -14.84 0.42 -9.08
CA LEU A 197 -15.26 1.28 -10.18
C LEU A 197 -14.09 1.84 -11.00
N THR A 198 -13.05 2.34 -10.33
CA THR A 198 -11.91 3.02 -10.97
C THR A 198 -10.84 2.06 -11.48
N GLY A 199 -10.68 0.90 -10.80
CA GLY A 199 -9.58 -0.03 -11.02
C GLY A 199 -8.23 0.46 -10.44
N ASP A 200 -8.22 1.55 -9.63
CA ASP A 200 -7.01 2.16 -9.06
C ASP A 200 -7.23 2.52 -7.60
N ASP A 201 -6.45 1.94 -6.70
CA ASP A 201 -6.59 2.11 -5.26
C ASP A 201 -6.02 3.44 -4.75
N GLN A 202 -4.93 3.95 -5.34
CA GLN A 202 -4.39 5.26 -4.97
C GLN A 202 -5.34 6.39 -5.37
N GLN A 203 -5.91 6.31 -6.57
CA GLN A 203 -6.96 7.24 -6.99
C GLN A 203 -8.15 7.15 -6.02
N SER A 204 -8.58 5.94 -5.71
CA SER A 204 -9.74 5.68 -4.83
C SER A 204 -9.53 6.21 -3.40
N LEU A 205 -8.34 6.04 -2.82
CA LEU A 205 -7.98 6.59 -1.52
C LEU A 205 -8.06 8.12 -1.55
N ASN A 206 -7.38 8.76 -2.49
CA ASN A 206 -7.34 10.22 -2.59
C ASN A 206 -8.74 10.80 -2.80
N GLU A 207 -9.53 10.27 -3.74
CA GLU A 207 -10.89 10.74 -4.01
C GLU A 207 -11.85 10.49 -2.82
N THR A 208 -11.67 9.39 -2.08
CA THR A 208 -12.47 9.12 -0.88
C THR A 208 -12.14 10.11 0.24
N LEU A 209 -10.85 10.46 0.41
CA LEU A 209 -10.43 11.49 1.36
C LEU A 209 -10.93 12.89 0.95
N MET A 210 -10.92 13.21 -0.36
CA MET A 210 -11.49 14.47 -0.87
C MET A 210 -12.97 14.61 -0.49
N GLN A 211 -13.75 13.52 -0.57
CA GLN A 211 -15.15 13.50 -0.15
C GLN A 211 -15.36 13.62 1.37
N ARG A 212 -14.29 13.51 2.16
CA ARG A 212 -14.30 13.72 3.63
C ARG A 212 -13.91 15.13 4.03
N ASN A 213 -13.91 16.09 3.11
CA ASN A 213 -13.61 17.49 3.36
C ASN A 213 -12.27 17.69 4.09
N MET A 214 -11.22 16.95 3.68
CA MET A 214 -9.91 16.99 4.33
C MET A 214 -9.30 18.40 4.31
N ILE A 215 -8.93 18.87 5.49
CA ILE A 215 -8.13 20.09 5.72
C ILE A 215 -6.75 19.63 6.20
N TRP A 216 -5.71 20.10 5.53
CA TRP A 216 -4.32 19.74 5.81
C TRP A 216 -3.62 20.87 6.55
N ASP A 217 -2.98 20.53 7.66
CA ASP A 217 -2.18 21.41 8.50
C ASP A 217 -0.69 21.09 8.29
N PHE A 218 0.04 22.10 7.85
CA PHE A 218 1.48 22.03 7.60
C PHE A 218 2.19 22.86 8.67
N GLU A 219 2.96 22.22 9.51
CA GLU A 219 3.89 22.95 10.41
C GLU A 219 4.92 23.73 9.60
N THR A 220 5.47 23.10 8.56
CA THR A 220 6.33 23.73 7.54
C THR A 220 5.86 23.30 6.16
N ARG A 221 5.93 24.19 5.17
CA ARG A 221 5.48 23.88 3.82
C ARG A 221 6.53 24.23 2.78
N TYR A 222 7.05 23.21 2.12
CA TYR A 222 7.99 23.30 1.01
C TYR A 222 7.35 22.91 -0.30
N LYS A 223 8.00 23.23 -1.42
CA LYS A 223 7.59 22.77 -2.76
C LYS A 223 8.68 21.92 -3.39
N ALA A 224 8.29 20.79 -3.98
CA ALA A 224 9.11 19.97 -4.84
C ALA A 224 8.64 20.10 -6.28
N PHE A 225 9.58 20.14 -7.22
CA PHE A 225 9.32 20.22 -8.65
C PHE A 225 9.65 18.90 -9.32
N LEU A 226 8.75 18.42 -10.18
CA LEU A 226 8.92 17.22 -10.96
C LEU A 226 9.46 17.55 -12.35
N LYS A 227 10.09 16.58 -12.99
CA LYS A 227 10.63 16.72 -14.37
C LYS A 227 9.57 17.09 -15.42
N ASN A 228 8.31 16.79 -15.17
CA ASN A 228 7.18 17.15 -16.03
C ASN A 228 6.63 18.57 -15.79
N GLY A 229 7.33 19.40 -15.01
CA GLY A 229 6.94 20.78 -14.68
C GLY A 229 5.89 20.92 -13.59
N ARG A 230 5.31 19.82 -13.07
CA ARG A 230 4.40 19.86 -11.92
C ARG A 230 5.15 20.06 -10.63
N SER A 231 4.44 20.56 -9.62
CA SER A 231 4.98 20.69 -8.26
C SER A 231 3.97 20.17 -7.24
N PHE A 232 4.50 19.75 -6.09
CA PHE A 232 3.67 19.39 -4.95
C PHE A 232 4.26 19.96 -3.65
N SER A 233 3.42 20.11 -2.63
CA SER A 233 3.83 20.58 -1.31
C SER A 233 4.24 19.41 -0.44
N PHE A 234 5.25 19.59 0.41
CA PHE A 234 5.69 18.62 1.41
C PHE A 234 6.12 19.31 2.71
N SER A 235 6.35 18.51 3.75
CA SER A 235 6.91 18.97 5.03
C SER A 235 7.99 18.01 5.50
N ASP A 236 8.89 18.50 6.36
CA ASP A 236 9.86 17.70 7.10
C ASP A 236 9.25 17.01 8.32
N GLN A 237 8.06 17.43 8.71
CA GLN A 237 7.23 16.86 9.78
C GLN A 237 6.00 16.14 9.18
N ILE A 238 5.29 15.41 10.03
CA ILE A 238 4.00 14.83 9.63
C ILE A 238 3.02 15.95 9.31
N ILE A 239 2.47 15.93 8.09
CA ILE A 239 1.34 16.80 7.73
C ILE A 239 0.08 16.17 8.33
N GLN A 240 -0.59 16.89 9.21
CA GLN A 240 -1.84 16.41 9.81
C GLN A 240 -3.03 16.82 8.98
N GLY A 241 -3.92 15.86 8.72
CA GLY A 241 -5.18 16.07 8.03
C GLY A 241 -6.37 15.73 8.92
N ARG A 242 -7.37 16.60 8.92
CA ARG A 242 -8.66 16.40 9.58
C ARG A 242 -9.76 16.50 8.56
N GLY A 243 -10.60 15.50 8.51
CA GLY A 243 -11.81 15.48 7.67
C GLY A 243 -12.99 14.96 8.46
N ASP A 244 -14.13 14.79 7.80
CA ASP A 244 -15.34 14.27 8.41
C ASP A 244 -15.07 12.90 9.04
N SER A 245 -15.01 12.88 10.36
CA SER A 245 -14.80 11.69 11.19
C SER A 245 -13.50 10.91 10.90
N ILE A 246 -12.43 11.51 10.34
CA ILE A 246 -11.15 10.84 10.07
C ILE A 246 -9.96 11.76 10.36
N ARG A 247 -8.89 11.21 10.92
CA ARG A 247 -7.61 11.89 11.15
C ARG A 247 -6.51 11.17 10.39
N VAL A 248 -5.82 11.90 9.54
CA VAL A 248 -4.79 11.35 8.64
C VAL A 248 -3.46 12.06 8.87
N GLY A 249 -2.38 11.28 8.94
CA GLY A 249 -1.02 11.83 8.93
C GLY A 249 -0.33 11.48 7.62
N ILE A 250 0.32 12.46 6.98
CA ILE A 250 1.20 12.21 5.84
C ILE A 250 2.65 12.21 6.32
N LEU A 251 3.34 11.13 6.06
CA LEU A 251 4.73 10.89 6.47
C LEU A 251 5.69 11.86 5.74
N PRO A 252 6.75 12.33 6.42
CA PRO A 252 7.75 13.20 5.83
C PRO A 252 8.45 12.55 4.64
N ILE A 253 8.46 13.20 3.48
CA ILE A 253 9.00 12.64 2.23
C ILE A 253 10.51 12.37 2.31
N LYS A 254 11.25 13.07 3.15
CA LYS A 254 12.69 12.86 3.36
C LYS A 254 13.00 11.56 4.10
N LYS A 255 12.06 11.10 4.93
CA LYS A 255 12.17 9.85 5.72
C LYS A 255 11.47 8.67 5.03
N PHE A 256 10.41 8.93 4.28
CA PHE A 256 9.63 7.97 3.50
C PHE A 256 9.72 8.35 2.02
N VAL A 257 10.84 8.01 1.42
CA VAL A 257 11.37 8.65 0.21
C VAL A 257 10.67 8.14 -1.04
N ARG A 258 10.07 9.06 -1.81
CA ARG A 258 9.55 8.83 -3.17
C ARG A 258 10.47 9.37 -4.25
N LEU A 259 11.25 10.40 -3.94
CA LEU A 259 12.19 11.05 -4.86
C LEU A 259 13.59 10.98 -4.25
N MET A 260 14.52 10.32 -4.92
CA MET A 260 15.88 10.07 -4.44
C MET A 260 16.65 11.35 -4.06
N SER A 261 16.33 12.48 -4.70
CA SER A 261 16.94 13.79 -4.40
C SER A 261 16.53 14.39 -3.05
N TYR A 262 15.53 13.83 -2.37
CA TYR A 262 15.00 14.36 -1.11
C TYR A 262 15.30 13.47 0.10
N GLN A 263 16.14 12.43 -0.04
CA GLN A 263 16.47 11.53 1.06
C GLN A 263 17.31 12.20 2.14
N GLU A 264 16.93 12.00 3.39
CA GLU A 264 17.69 12.42 4.56
C GLU A 264 17.53 11.36 5.64
N ASP A 265 18.50 10.46 5.78
CA ASP A 265 18.49 9.36 6.74
C ASP A 265 17.17 8.57 6.73
N PRO A 266 16.81 7.93 5.60
CA PRO A 266 15.48 7.42 5.35
C PRO A 266 15.15 6.19 6.20
N TYR A 267 13.86 6.03 6.54
CA TYR A 267 13.30 4.80 7.10
C TYR A 267 12.88 3.83 6.02
N VAL A 268 12.20 4.34 4.98
CA VAL A 268 11.72 3.56 3.84
C VAL A 268 12.03 4.29 2.54
N MET A 269 12.58 3.55 1.59
CA MET A 269 12.82 4.01 0.23
C MET A 269 11.80 3.35 -0.70
N HIS A 270 10.92 4.16 -1.28
CA HIS A 270 9.88 3.72 -2.23
C HIS A 270 9.96 4.54 -3.52
N PRO A 271 11.08 4.47 -4.27
CA PRO A 271 11.35 5.34 -5.38
C PRO A 271 10.46 5.07 -6.60
N LEU A 272 10.23 6.11 -7.40
CA LEU A 272 9.45 6.05 -8.64
C LEU A 272 10.28 5.47 -9.79
N TYR A 273 10.50 4.15 -9.79
CA TYR A 273 11.20 3.48 -10.88
C TYR A 273 10.24 2.83 -11.86
N ILE A 274 10.57 2.93 -13.15
CA ILE A 274 9.85 2.22 -14.21
C ILE A 274 10.03 0.71 -14.00
N LYS A 275 8.96 -0.07 -14.12
CA LYS A 275 8.93 -1.52 -13.87
C LYS A 275 10.11 -2.26 -14.54
N ALA A 276 10.37 -2.00 -15.84
CA ALA A 276 11.41 -2.67 -16.60
C ALA A 276 12.85 -2.45 -16.06
N ASN A 277 13.08 -1.36 -15.33
CA ASN A 277 14.40 -1.00 -14.81
C ASN A 277 14.50 -1.11 -13.28
N LYS A 278 13.45 -1.51 -12.60
CA LYS A 278 13.34 -1.43 -11.13
C LYS A 278 14.44 -2.21 -10.41
N VAL A 279 14.66 -3.48 -10.76
CA VAL A 279 15.70 -4.31 -10.15
C VAL A 279 17.09 -3.72 -10.40
N ARG A 280 17.39 -3.31 -11.64
CA ARG A 280 18.67 -2.66 -11.98
C ARG A 280 18.88 -1.40 -11.14
N LYS A 281 17.86 -0.54 -11.05
CA LYS A 281 17.93 0.70 -10.27
C LYS A 281 18.13 0.42 -8.78
N PHE A 282 17.47 -0.57 -8.22
CA PHE A 282 17.70 -0.96 -6.83
C PHE A 282 19.14 -1.42 -6.58
N LYS A 283 19.77 -2.14 -7.53
CA LYS A 283 21.19 -2.52 -7.44
C LYS A 283 22.10 -1.28 -7.52
N GLU A 284 21.87 -0.39 -8.47
CA GLU A 284 22.63 0.86 -8.63
C GLU A 284 22.56 1.74 -7.39
N ASP A 285 21.41 1.82 -6.73
CA ASP A 285 21.15 2.69 -5.58
C ASP A 285 21.41 2.00 -4.22
N GLY A 286 21.97 0.77 -4.20
CA GLY A 286 22.28 0.03 -2.97
C GLY A 286 21.06 -0.46 -2.19
N LEU A 287 19.91 -0.59 -2.85
CA LEU A 287 18.63 -1.05 -2.28
C LEU A 287 18.33 -2.52 -2.58
N TRP A 288 19.31 -3.26 -3.10
CA TRP A 288 19.21 -4.68 -3.44
C TRP A 288 20.04 -5.51 -2.47
N PHE A 289 19.38 -6.32 -1.65
CA PHE A 289 19.99 -7.11 -0.57
C PHE A 289 20.18 -8.59 -0.89
N LEU A 290 19.73 -9.04 -2.06
CA LEU A 290 19.97 -10.40 -2.54
C LEU A 290 21.36 -10.48 -3.20
N LYS A 291 22.06 -11.59 -2.90
CA LYS A 291 23.37 -11.91 -3.50
C LYS A 291 23.22 -12.45 -4.93
#